data_b4e49b2b31ad3770b3e69525d2f7e9e0
#
_entry.id   b4e49b2b31ad3770b3e69525d2f7e9e0
#
_cell.length_a   1.000
_cell.length_b   1.000
_cell.length_c   1.000
_cell.angle_alpha   90.00
_cell.angle_beta   90.00
_cell.angle_gamma   90.00
#
_symmetry.space_group_name_H-M   'P 1'
#
loop_
_entity.id
_entity.type
_entity.pdbx_description
1 polymer ?
#
loop_
_entity_poly.entity_id
_entity_poly.type
_entity_poly.pdbx_seq_one_letter_code
_entity_poly.pdbx_strand_id
1 'polypeptide(L)'
;LEAGLSSFESDSFDYVILSQTLQAMRNTEGIIQEMLRVGKQGIVSFPNFGYWRNRMQVIAGHMPMSKTLPYHWYDTPNIHLCTLGDFEALCHQSGARILERRVMNNNHPVKFLPNLMGLLAFYRFER
;
A
#
# COMPACT_ATOMS: atom_id res chain seq x y z
N LEU A 1 8.53 10.66 9.46
CA LEU A 1 7.11 10.27 9.45
C LEU A 1 6.85 8.99 10.23
N GLU A 2 7.78 8.02 10.19
CA GLU A 2 7.65 6.77 10.93
C GLU A 2 7.57 7.00 12.45
N ALA A 3 8.24 8.02 12.96
CA ALA A 3 8.19 8.42 14.37
C ALA A 3 7.11 9.45 14.67
N GLY A 4 6.47 10.02 13.63
CA GLY A 4 5.54 11.14 13.79
C GLY A 4 4.26 10.79 14.54
N LEU A 5 3.79 9.55 14.40
CA LEU A 5 2.56 9.12 15.05
C LEU A 5 2.73 8.82 16.53
N SER A 6 3.96 8.61 17.00
CA SER A 6 4.22 8.31 18.40
C SER A 6 3.91 9.47 19.34
N SER A 7 3.87 10.71 18.81
CA SER A 7 3.53 11.91 19.59
C SER A 7 2.03 12.10 19.81
N PHE A 8 1.19 11.32 19.12
CA PHE A 8 -0.26 11.39 19.28
C PHE A 8 -0.78 10.34 20.24
N GLU A 9 -1.83 10.70 20.97
CA GLU A 9 -2.50 9.77 21.87
C GLU A 9 -3.34 8.76 21.10
N SER A 10 -3.61 7.62 21.74
CA SER A 10 -4.46 6.58 21.17
C SER A 10 -5.86 7.12 20.89
N ASP A 11 -6.45 6.70 19.76
CA ASP A 11 -7.81 7.08 19.32
C ASP A 11 -8.02 8.60 19.20
N SER A 12 -6.93 9.35 18.89
CA SER A 12 -6.98 10.80 18.73
C SER A 12 -7.75 11.24 17.48
N PHE A 13 -7.82 10.38 16.47
CA PHE A 13 -8.42 10.70 15.18
C PHE A 13 -9.41 9.62 14.75
N ASP A 14 -10.41 10.01 13.96
CA ASP A 14 -11.33 9.04 13.33
C ASP A 14 -10.65 8.31 12.18
N TYR A 15 -9.82 9.01 11.40
CA TYR A 15 -9.12 8.44 10.25
C TYR A 15 -7.66 8.86 10.26
N VAL A 16 -6.79 7.94 9.85
CA VAL A 16 -5.39 8.23 9.53
C VAL A 16 -5.16 7.83 8.08
N ILE A 17 -4.72 8.77 7.25
CA ILE A 17 -4.55 8.55 5.81
C ILE A 17 -3.07 8.59 5.47
N LEU A 18 -2.61 7.56 4.77
CA LEU A 18 -1.24 7.46 4.26
C LEU A 18 -1.30 7.21 2.76
N SER A 19 -1.11 8.28 1.97
CA SER A 19 -1.28 8.24 0.52
C SER A 19 0.04 7.99 -0.18
N GLN A 20 0.18 6.84 -0.84
CA GLN A 20 1.32 6.43 -1.66
C GLN A 20 2.69 6.55 -0.97
N THR A 21 2.72 6.40 0.35
CA THR A 21 3.95 6.51 1.13
C THR A 21 4.31 5.23 1.89
N LEU A 22 3.37 4.29 2.00
CA LEU A 22 3.58 3.06 2.75
C LEU A 22 4.80 2.27 2.23
N GLN A 23 4.97 2.22 0.91
CA GLN A 23 6.08 1.51 0.28
C GLN A 23 7.44 2.16 0.55
N ALA A 24 7.46 3.42 0.94
CA ALA A 24 8.71 4.14 1.28
C ALA A 24 9.05 4.07 2.77
N MET A 25 8.21 3.45 3.59
CA MET A 25 8.44 3.31 5.03
C MET A 25 9.30 2.08 5.32
N ARG A 26 10.26 2.23 6.24
CA ARG A 26 11.14 1.12 6.62
C ARG A 26 10.43 0.11 7.50
N ASN A 27 9.61 0.56 8.43
CA ASN A 27 8.88 -0.30 9.36
C ASN A 27 7.39 -0.29 9.04
N THR A 28 7.02 -0.96 7.95
CA THR A 28 5.66 -1.00 7.44
C THR A 28 4.68 -1.58 8.46
N GLU A 29 5.05 -2.68 9.10
CA GLU A 29 4.20 -3.31 10.11
C GLU A 29 3.98 -2.38 11.30
N GLY A 30 5.02 -1.73 11.77
CA GLY A 30 4.92 -0.79 12.88
C GLY A 30 4.05 0.42 12.56
N ILE A 31 4.13 0.95 11.34
CA ILE A 31 3.31 2.10 10.95
C ILE A 31 1.82 1.74 10.86
N ILE A 32 1.50 0.54 10.38
CA ILE A 32 0.12 0.05 10.35
C ILE A 32 -0.43 -0.06 11.77
N GLN A 33 0.33 -0.62 12.70
CA GLN A 33 -0.08 -0.74 14.09
C GLN A 33 -0.29 0.64 14.72
N GLU A 34 0.58 1.61 14.44
CA GLU A 34 0.44 2.97 14.94
C GLU A 34 -0.77 3.68 14.33
N MET A 35 -1.05 3.48 13.06
CA MET A 35 -2.26 4.00 12.44
C MET A 35 -3.52 3.48 13.14
N LEU A 36 -3.53 2.21 13.50
CA LEU A 36 -4.65 1.59 14.20
C LEU A 36 -4.74 2.03 15.66
N ARG A 37 -3.62 2.42 16.27
CA ARG A 37 -3.60 2.95 17.63
C ARG A 37 -4.14 4.40 17.67
N VAL A 38 -3.66 5.23 16.78
CA VAL A 38 -3.94 6.67 16.76
C VAL A 38 -5.32 6.96 16.17
N GLY A 39 -5.71 6.24 15.13
CA GLY A 39 -6.98 6.42 14.44
C GLY A 39 -7.91 5.22 14.62
N LYS A 40 -9.21 5.49 14.53
CA LYS A 40 -10.21 4.43 14.56
C LYS A 40 -10.14 3.59 13.28
N GLN A 41 -9.85 4.23 12.15
CA GLN A 41 -9.68 3.58 10.85
C GLN A 41 -8.45 4.12 10.15
N GLY A 42 -7.78 3.26 9.38
CA GLY A 42 -6.66 3.64 8.53
C GLY A 42 -7.04 3.55 7.06
N ILE A 43 -6.52 4.47 6.27
CA ILE A 43 -6.67 4.48 4.81
C ILE A 43 -5.27 4.57 4.22
N VAL A 44 -4.93 3.62 3.35
CA VAL A 44 -3.65 3.61 2.65
C VAL A 44 -3.85 3.48 1.15
N SER A 45 -2.92 4.02 0.38
CA SER A 45 -2.84 3.78 -1.05
C SER A 45 -1.40 3.48 -1.41
N PHE A 46 -1.22 2.58 -2.36
CA PHE A 46 0.12 2.18 -2.83
C PHE A 46 0.05 1.66 -4.25
N PRO A 47 1.18 1.74 -5.01
CA PRO A 47 1.24 1.13 -6.33
C PRO A 47 1.22 -0.39 -6.22
N ASN A 48 0.43 -1.04 -7.07
CA ASN A 48 0.37 -2.49 -7.12
C ASN A 48 1.53 -3.04 -7.96
N PHE A 49 2.50 -3.67 -7.31
CA PHE A 49 3.63 -4.28 -8.00
C PHE A 49 3.22 -5.50 -8.83
N GLY A 50 2.08 -6.13 -8.51
CA GLY A 50 1.59 -7.30 -9.22
C GLY A 50 0.92 -7.02 -10.56
N TYR A 51 0.85 -5.75 -11.00
CA TYR A 51 0.29 -5.38 -12.29
C TYR A 51 0.94 -6.19 -13.43
N TRP A 52 0.15 -6.65 -14.40
CA TRP A 52 0.61 -7.60 -15.41
C TRP A 52 1.82 -7.10 -16.22
N ARG A 53 1.89 -5.80 -16.50
CA ARG A 53 3.05 -5.22 -17.20
C ARG A 53 4.32 -5.33 -16.36
N ASN A 54 4.21 -5.15 -15.04
CA ASN A 54 5.33 -5.32 -14.14
C ASN A 54 5.84 -6.77 -14.18
N ARG A 55 4.92 -7.73 -14.18
CA ARG A 55 5.27 -9.15 -14.29
C ARG A 55 5.97 -9.46 -15.61
N MET A 56 5.50 -8.87 -16.70
CA MET A 56 6.11 -9.06 -18.01
C MET A 56 7.52 -8.46 -18.07
N GLN A 57 7.74 -7.30 -17.46
CA GLN A 57 9.05 -6.68 -17.40
C GLN A 57 10.05 -7.56 -16.62
N VAL A 58 9.61 -8.16 -15.50
CA VAL A 58 10.46 -9.08 -14.72
C VAL A 58 10.78 -10.33 -15.54
N ILE A 59 9.81 -10.90 -16.26
CA ILE A 59 10.05 -12.05 -17.15
C ILE A 59 11.08 -11.68 -18.22
N ALA A 60 11.05 -10.46 -18.73
CA ALA A 60 12.02 -9.96 -19.70
C ALA A 60 13.40 -9.65 -19.10
N GLY A 61 13.56 -9.78 -17.78
CA GLY A 61 14.83 -9.58 -17.11
C GLY A 61 15.08 -8.16 -16.64
N HIS A 62 14.05 -7.33 -16.54
CA HIS A 62 14.16 -5.93 -16.10
C HIS A 62 13.30 -5.66 -14.89
N MET A 63 13.77 -4.75 -14.02
CA MET A 63 12.94 -4.26 -12.92
C MET A 63 11.81 -3.37 -13.46
N PRO A 64 10.59 -3.53 -12.93
CA PRO A 64 9.42 -2.85 -13.49
C PRO A 64 9.47 -1.34 -13.34
N MET A 65 8.99 -0.67 -14.39
CA MET A 65 8.70 0.77 -14.38
C MET A 65 7.31 0.99 -14.96
N SER A 66 6.55 1.90 -14.36
CA SER A 66 5.20 2.24 -14.81
C SER A 66 4.88 3.68 -14.43
N LYS A 67 3.64 4.12 -14.71
CA LYS A 67 3.18 5.45 -14.30
C LYS A 67 3.16 5.60 -12.77
N THR A 68 2.89 4.53 -12.03
CA THR A 68 2.89 4.52 -10.57
C THR A 68 4.24 4.14 -9.97
N LEU A 69 5.14 3.59 -10.78
CA LEU A 69 6.51 3.24 -10.41
C LEU A 69 7.48 3.80 -11.46
N PRO A 70 7.63 5.15 -11.54
CA PRO A 70 8.39 5.79 -12.62
C PRO A 70 9.91 5.81 -12.40
N TYR A 71 10.39 5.24 -11.30
CA TYR A 71 11.79 5.30 -10.91
C TYR A 71 12.58 4.09 -11.41
N HIS A 72 13.85 4.30 -11.70
CA HIS A 72 14.79 3.21 -11.92
C HIS A 72 15.03 2.46 -10.61
N TRP A 73 15.46 1.20 -10.70
CA TRP A 73 15.70 0.38 -9.50
C TRP A 73 16.76 0.99 -8.57
N TYR A 74 17.68 1.78 -9.11
CA TYR A 74 18.79 2.34 -8.34
C TYR A 74 18.51 3.74 -7.77
N ASP A 75 17.43 4.39 -8.17
CA ASP A 75 17.07 5.74 -7.67
C ASP A 75 15.68 5.82 -7.06
N THR A 76 15.02 4.70 -6.91
CA THR A 76 13.65 4.66 -6.35
C THR A 76 13.64 4.96 -4.86
N PRO A 77 12.72 5.82 -4.37
CA PRO A 77 12.48 5.98 -2.94
C PRO A 77 11.68 4.83 -2.33
N ASN A 78 11.16 3.92 -3.14
CA ASN A 78 10.32 2.82 -2.68
C ASN A 78 11.20 1.71 -2.10
N ILE A 79 11.13 1.54 -0.77
CA ILE A 79 11.91 0.54 -0.04
C ILE A 79 11.22 -0.83 -0.11
N HIS A 80 9.89 -0.82 0.02
CA HIS A 80 9.08 -2.03 -0.02
C HIS A 80 8.09 -1.96 -1.15
N LEU A 81 8.04 -3.02 -1.95
CA LEU A 81 7.07 -3.18 -3.02
C LEU A 81 6.18 -4.36 -2.66
N CYS A 82 4.88 -4.22 -2.88
CA CYS A 82 3.94 -5.28 -2.53
C CYS A 82 2.84 -5.42 -3.58
N THR A 83 2.23 -6.59 -3.58
CA THR A 83 1.00 -6.86 -4.32
C THR A 83 -0.20 -6.69 -3.39
N LEU A 84 -1.40 -6.77 -3.95
CA LEU A 84 -2.62 -6.72 -3.13
C LEU A 84 -2.67 -7.88 -2.14
N GLY A 85 -2.29 -9.08 -2.59
CA GLY A 85 -2.27 -10.26 -1.73
C GLY A 85 -1.30 -10.13 -0.56
N ASP A 86 -0.13 -9.54 -0.80
CA ASP A 86 0.88 -9.32 0.24
C ASP A 86 0.40 -8.33 1.29
N PHE A 87 -0.23 -7.24 0.88
CA PHE A 87 -0.77 -6.25 1.80
C PHE A 87 -1.89 -6.84 2.66
N GLU A 88 -2.80 -7.59 2.03
CA GLU A 88 -3.91 -8.25 2.76
C GLU A 88 -3.38 -9.25 3.79
N ALA A 89 -2.31 -10.00 3.45
CA ALA A 89 -1.66 -10.92 4.40
C ALA A 89 -1.04 -10.16 5.58
N LEU A 90 -0.39 -9.02 5.31
CA LEU A 90 0.18 -8.19 6.39
C LEU A 90 -0.90 -7.64 7.32
N CYS A 91 -2.02 -7.18 6.76
CA CYS A 91 -3.16 -6.72 7.56
C CYS A 91 -3.69 -7.84 8.46
N HIS A 92 -3.83 -9.04 7.94
CA HIS A 92 -4.31 -10.18 8.70
C HIS A 92 -3.36 -10.50 9.86
N GLN A 93 -2.05 -10.50 9.61
CA GLN A 93 -1.03 -10.75 10.65
C GLN A 93 -1.02 -9.66 11.71
N SER A 94 -1.31 -8.42 11.33
CA SER A 94 -1.31 -7.27 12.25
C SER A 94 -2.62 -7.12 13.02
N GLY A 95 -3.59 -8.00 12.79
CA GLY A 95 -4.89 -7.93 13.42
C GLY A 95 -5.81 -6.86 12.83
N ALA A 96 -5.49 -6.34 11.66
CA ALA A 96 -6.30 -5.35 10.96
C ALA A 96 -7.38 -6.04 10.13
N ARG A 97 -8.59 -5.46 10.14
CA ARG A 97 -9.71 -5.95 9.36
C ARG A 97 -9.95 -4.98 8.19
N ILE A 98 -9.90 -5.50 6.98
CA ILE A 98 -10.11 -4.71 5.77
C ILE A 98 -11.61 -4.47 5.60
N LEU A 99 -11.99 -3.19 5.56
CA LEU A 99 -13.39 -2.78 5.39
C LEU A 99 -13.73 -2.52 3.94
N GLU A 100 -12.79 -1.98 3.18
CA GLU A 100 -13.01 -1.60 1.79
C GLU A 100 -11.71 -1.69 1.00
N ARG A 101 -11.81 -2.17 -0.23
CA ARG A 101 -10.70 -2.21 -1.18
C ARG A 101 -11.15 -1.60 -2.50
N ARG A 102 -10.39 -0.64 -3.00
CA ARG A 102 -10.59 -0.09 -4.34
C ARG A 102 -9.30 -0.18 -5.13
N VAL A 103 -9.40 -0.66 -6.35
CA VAL A 103 -8.27 -0.86 -7.25
C VAL A 103 -8.54 -0.09 -8.54
N MET A 104 -7.56 0.71 -8.96
CA MET A 104 -7.71 1.62 -10.09
C MET A 104 -6.67 1.34 -11.15
N ASN A 105 -7.04 1.59 -12.40
CA ASN A 105 -6.14 1.59 -13.55
C ASN A 105 -6.50 2.80 -14.41
N ASN A 106 -5.59 3.79 -14.47
CA ASN A 106 -5.80 5.04 -15.23
C ASN A 106 -7.14 5.71 -14.94
N ASN A 107 -7.48 5.86 -13.65
CA ASN A 107 -8.74 6.44 -13.16
C ASN A 107 -9.98 5.60 -13.45
N HIS A 108 -9.82 4.34 -13.85
CA HIS A 108 -10.91 3.40 -14.03
C HIS A 108 -10.89 2.35 -12.92
N PRO A 109 -12.02 2.08 -12.25
CA PRO A 109 -12.05 1.02 -11.23
C PRO A 109 -11.88 -0.35 -11.88
N VAL A 110 -11.08 -1.20 -11.21
CA VAL A 110 -10.79 -2.55 -11.67
C VAL A 110 -11.54 -3.55 -10.78
N LYS A 111 -12.43 -4.33 -11.37
CA LYS A 111 -13.21 -5.34 -10.65
C LYS A 111 -12.81 -6.78 -11.00
N PHE A 112 -12.20 -6.98 -12.17
CA PHE A 112 -11.79 -8.30 -12.65
C PHE A 112 -10.28 -8.46 -12.46
N LEU A 113 -9.86 -9.54 -11.79
CA LEU A 113 -8.46 -9.85 -11.50
C LEU A 113 -7.69 -8.61 -11.00
N PRO A 114 -8.11 -7.99 -9.88
CA PRO A 114 -7.55 -6.70 -9.47
C PRO A 114 -6.05 -6.75 -9.20
N ASN A 115 -5.52 -7.85 -8.68
CA ASN A 115 -4.09 -7.99 -8.42
C ASN A 115 -3.25 -8.04 -9.70
N LEU A 116 -3.84 -8.45 -10.81
CA LEU A 116 -3.16 -8.52 -12.11
C LEU A 116 -3.38 -7.27 -12.95
N MET A 117 -4.57 -6.69 -12.89
CA MET A 117 -5.00 -5.61 -13.78
C MET A 117 -4.91 -4.22 -13.14
N GLY A 118 -4.74 -4.13 -11.82
CA GLY A 118 -4.73 -2.86 -11.10
C GLY A 118 -3.35 -2.23 -11.00
N LEU A 119 -3.27 -0.91 -11.19
CA LEU A 119 -2.05 -0.12 -11.04
C LEU A 119 -1.91 0.47 -9.65
N LEU A 120 -3.00 0.92 -9.05
CA LEU A 120 -3.02 1.61 -7.77
C LEU A 120 -4.09 1.01 -6.88
N ALA A 121 -3.75 0.73 -5.64
CA ALA A 121 -4.66 0.15 -4.67
C ALA A 121 -4.96 1.13 -3.53
N PHE A 122 -6.20 1.11 -3.07
CA PHE A 122 -6.68 1.87 -1.92
C PHE A 122 -7.34 0.90 -0.95
N TYR A 123 -6.95 0.97 0.32
CA TYR A 123 -7.51 0.14 1.37
C TYR A 123 -7.97 0.98 2.55
N ARG A 124 -9.14 0.64 3.08
CA ARG A 124 -9.63 1.15 4.37
C ARG A 124 -9.75 -0.02 5.32
N PHE A 125 -9.17 0.13 6.49
CA PHE A 125 -9.08 -0.96 7.47
C PHE A 125 -9.24 -0.44 8.89
N GLU A 126 -9.56 -1.36 9.82
CA GLU A 126 -9.67 -1.07 11.24
C GLU A 126 -9.10 -2.24 12.05
N ARG A 127 -8.99 -2.03 13.37
CA ARG A 127 -8.58 -3.05 14.31
C ARG A 127 -9.54 -4.21 14.41
#